data_3fdd361ab954664c1874256885658e6b
#
_entry.id   3fdd361ab954664c1874256885658e6b
#
_cell.length_a   1.000
_cell.length_b   1.000
_cell.length_c   1.000
_cell.angle_alpha   90.00
_cell.angle_beta   90.00
_cell.angle_gamma   90.00
#
_symmetry.space_group_name_H-M   'P 1'
#
loop_
_entity.id
_entity.type
_entity.pdbx_description
1 polymer ?
#
loop_
_entity_poly.entity_id
_entity_poly.type
_entity_poly.pdbx_seq_one_letter_code
_entity_poly.pdbx_strand_id
1 'polypeptide(L)'
;LLPKVGLEDIPAELAIVQGQLREIISNNLDTPLNLYHAGTNGIYYQQVLIKIPEDVLHSPYFNLLSILMGEVGAGEYGYLELQQLQTAVSGGLGMGASLRSKVDNKGKISGWLTLTTKSLTDKLDTIQLLKLAFEKLRFDEKDRIIELLQQRKTRWASRLSGSGHSYAMQIASRNMSALAERDYNITGLGALNWLTDLVSQIEKDENAYNDLINQLKAIHQTLLLAPKQFL
;
A
#
# COMPACT_ATOMS: atom_id res chain seq x y z
N LEU A 1 25.72 23.44 -23.45
CA LEU A 1 25.35 24.39 -22.39
C LEU A 1 23.99 23.95 -21.86
N LEU A 2 23.93 23.64 -20.57
CA LEU A 2 22.65 23.39 -19.90
C LEU A 2 21.90 24.73 -19.77
N PRO A 3 20.59 24.78 -20.06
CA PRO A 3 19.79 25.98 -19.86
C PRO A 3 19.84 26.40 -18.39
N LYS A 4 20.03 27.67 -18.13
CA LYS A 4 19.92 28.23 -16.78
C LYS A 4 18.46 28.58 -16.53
N VAL A 5 17.91 28.07 -15.44
CA VAL A 5 16.57 28.45 -14.97
C VAL A 5 16.71 29.69 -14.09
N GLY A 6 16.04 30.78 -14.48
CA GLY A 6 15.98 32.03 -13.73
C GLY A 6 14.63 32.25 -13.06
N LEU A 7 14.48 33.32 -12.31
CA LEU A 7 13.19 33.71 -11.70
C LEU A 7 12.11 34.03 -12.74
N GLU A 8 12.52 34.47 -13.91
CA GLU A 8 11.67 34.75 -15.06
C GLU A 8 10.99 33.50 -15.66
N ASP A 9 11.56 32.31 -15.42
CA ASP A 9 11.01 31.04 -15.88
C ASP A 9 9.96 30.49 -14.91
N ILE A 10 9.80 31.11 -13.75
CA ILE A 10 8.83 30.70 -12.74
C ILE A 10 7.51 31.43 -13.03
N PRO A 11 6.40 30.72 -13.29
CA PRO A 11 5.10 31.35 -13.46
C PRO A 11 4.72 32.17 -12.22
N ALA A 12 4.23 33.39 -12.41
CA ALA A 12 3.79 34.28 -11.33
C ALA A 12 2.59 33.69 -10.55
N GLU A 13 1.80 32.83 -11.20
CA GLU A 13 0.63 32.17 -10.62
C GLU A 13 0.76 30.66 -10.75
N LEU A 14 0.30 29.95 -9.71
CA LEU A 14 0.22 28.49 -9.74
C LEU A 14 -0.91 28.03 -10.65
N ALA A 15 -0.62 27.22 -11.65
CA ALA A 15 -1.64 26.61 -12.47
C ALA A 15 -2.45 25.62 -11.62
N ILE A 16 -3.72 25.94 -11.36
CA ILE A 16 -4.62 25.06 -10.61
C ILE A 16 -5.24 24.07 -11.60
N VAL A 17 -4.93 22.79 -11.42
CA VAL A 17 -5.57 21.72 -12.20
C VAL A 17 -7.01 21.54 -11.71
N GLN A 18 -7.96 21.72 -12.63
CA GLN A 18 -9.37 21.52 -12.35
C GLN A 18 -9.71 20.04 -12.28
N GLY A 19 -10.26 19.60 -11.12
CA GLY A 19 -10.80 18.26 -10.94
C GLY A 19 -12.27 18.20 -11.33
N GLN A 20 -12.68 17.09 -11.92
CA GLN A 20 -14.08 16.76 -12.18
C GLN A 20 -14.47 15.57 -11.33
N LEU A 21 -15.47 15.76 -10.47
CA LEU A 21 -16.08 14.64 -9.76
C LEU A 21 -17.15 14.01 -10.65
N ARG A 22 -17.05 12.72 -10.88
CA ARG A 22 -18.05 11.89 -11.56
C ARG A 22 -18.39 10.70 -10.68
N GLU A 23 -19.53 10.11 -10.89
CA GLU A 23 -19.94 8.87 -10.24
C GLU A 23 -19.95 7.76 -11.28
N ILE A 24 -19.32 6.65 -10.93
CA ILE A 24 -19.42 5.42 -11.73
C ILE A 24 -20.51 4.59 -11.08
N ILE A 25 -21.64 4.45 -11.79
CA ILE A 25 -22.73 3.57 -11.36
C ILE A 25 -22.45 2.19 -11.91
N SER A 26 -22.07 1.26 -11.04
CA SER A 26 -21.88 -0.14 -11.39
C SER A 26 -22.50 -1.03 -10.31
N ASN A 27 -23.38 -1.94 -10.72
CA ASN A 27 -24.05 -2.89 -9.82
C ASN A 27 -24.74 -2.24 -8.59
N ASN A 28 -25.40 -1.10 -8.78
CA ASN A 28 -26.06 -0.31 -7.73
C ASN A 28 -25.11 0.27 -6.65
N LEU A 29 -23.82 0.39 -6.96
CA LEU A 29 -22.85 1.06 -6.11
C LEU A 29 -22.38 2.34 -6.81
N ASP A 30 -22.70 3.48 -6.20
CA ASP A 30 -22.17 4.77 -6.62
C ASP A 30 -20.73 4.89 -6.14
N THR A 31 -19.78 4.76 -7.06
CA THR A 31 -18.36 4.85 -6.76
C THR A 31 -17.82 6.19 -7.27
N PRO A 32 -17.30 7.06 -6.40
CA PRO A 32 -16.74 8.34 -6.81
C PRO A 32 -15.54 8.18 -7.73
N LEU A 33 -15.53 8.88 -8.84
CA LEU A 33 -14.39 9.04 -9.75
C LEU A 33 -13.97 10.50 -9.77
N ASN A 34 -12.74 10.77 -9.37
CA ASN A 34 -12.11 12.08 -9.50
C ASN A 34 -11.20 12.07 -10.74
N LEU A 35 -11.50 12.94 -11.71
CA LEU A 35 -10.76 13.04 -12.94
C LEU A 35 -10.04 14.39 -13.01
N TYR A 36 -8.73 14.36 -13.25
CA TYR A 36 -7.90 15.55 -13.41
C TYR A 36 -7.26 15.56 -14.79
N HIS A 37 -7.46 16.65 -15.53
CA HIS A 37 -6.80 16.89 -16.80
C HIS A 37 -5.55 17.74 -16.57
N ALA A 38 -4.39 17.11 -16.65
CA ALA A 38 -3.09 17.77 -16.51
C ALA A 38 -2.16 17.38 -17.65
N GLY A 39 -1.12 18.16 -17.87
CA GLY A 39 -0.08 17.85 -18.84
C GLY A 39 0.80 16.69 -18.37
N THR A 40 0.45 15.47 -18.75
CA THR A 40 1.12 14.22 -18.29
C THR A 40 2.02 13.60 -19.35
N ASN A 41 2.29 14.29 -20.46
CA ASN A 41 3.12 13.81 -21.57
C ASN A 41 2.71 12.41 -22.07
N GLY A 42 1.40 12.16 -22.20
CA GLY A 42 0.87 10.89 -22.69
C GLY A 42 0.91 9.74 -21.64
N ILE A 43 1.11 10.06 -20.37
CA ILE A 43 1.04 9.07 -19.28
C ILE A 43 -0.31 9.19 -18.56
N TYR A 44 -0.96 8.06 -18.38
CA TYR A 44 -2.18 7.92 -17.60
C TYR A 44 -1.81 7.45 -16.19
N TYR A 45 -2.24 8.20 -15.19
CA TYR A 45 -2.10 7.84 -13.77
C TYR A 45 -3.45 7.37 -13.26
N GLN A 46 -3.50 6.21 -12.64
CA GLN A 46 -4.72 5.62 -12.10
C GLN A 46 -4.50 5.24 -10.64
N GLN A 47 -5.45 5.59 -9.79
CA GLN A 47 -5.41 5.26 -8.37
C GLN A 47 -6.77 4.73 -7.91
N VAL A 48 -6.73 3.70 -7.07
CA VAL A 48 -7.89 3.21 -6.33
C VAL A 48 -7.61 3.46 -4.85
N LEU A 49 -8.45 4.24 -4.23
CA LEU A 49 -8.39 4.56 -2.82
C LEU A 49 -9.41 3.68 -2.08
N ILE A 50 -8.95 2.90 -1.14
CA ILE A 50 -9.77 1.99 -0.34
C ILE A 50 -9.75 2.49 1.09
N LYS A 51 -10.93 2.79 1.65
CA LYS A 51 -11.03 3.21 3.04
C LYS A 51 -10.66 2.05 3.94
N ILE A 52 -9.63 2.23 4.78
CA ILE A 52 -9.22 1.18 5.71
C ILE A 52 -10.22 1.14 6.87
N PRO A 53 -10.89 -0.01 7.13
CA PRO A 53 -11.77 -0.19 8.28
C PRO A 53 -11.01 -0.06 9.61
N GLU A 54 -11.72 0.37 10.66
CA GLU A 54 -11.09 0.70 11.95
C GLU A 54 -10.42 -0.51 12.63
N ASP A 55 -11.02 -1.68 12.51
CA ASP A 55 -10.47 -2.96 13.00
C ASP A 55 -9.18 -3.38 12.28
N VAL A 56 -9.05 -3.04 10.99
CA VAL A 56 -7.86 -3.32 10.19
C VAL A 56 -6.71 -2.34 10.47
N LEU A 57 -7.03 -1.08 10.83
CA LEU A 57 -6.04 -0.02 11.05
C LEU A 57 -4.97 -0.40 12.10
N HIS A 58 -5.35 -1.15 13.12
CA HIS A 58 -4.48 -1.53 14.23
C HIS A 58 -3.87 -2.93 14.07
N SER A 59 -4.18 -3.66 13.00
CA SER A 59 -3.65 -5.00 12.77
C SER A 59 -2.23 -4.99 12.22
N PRO A 60 -1.26 -5.69 12.83
CA PRO A 60 0.07 -5.84 12.27
C PRO A 60 0.05 -6.68 10.96
N TYR A 61 -0.92 -7.55 10.79
CA TYR A 61 -1.11 -8.34 9.57
C TYR A 61 -1.51 -7.47 8.37
N PHE A 62 -2.16 -6.31 8.59
CA PHE A 62 -2.44 -5.36 7.51
C PHE A 62 -1.15 -4.83 6.86
N ASN A 63 -0.14 -4.52 7.68
CA ASN A 63 1.16 -4.08 7.17
C ASN A 63 1.85 -5.21 6.37
N LEU A 64 1.75 -6.46 6.82
CA LEU A 64 2.27 -7.60 6.06
C LEU A 64 1.50 -7.80 4.75
N LEU A 65 0.18 -7.75 4.78
CA LEU A 65 -0.63 -7.86 3.57
C LEU A 65 -0.24 -6.81 2.53
N SER A 66 -0.07 -5.55 2.95
CA SER A 66 0.33 -4.46 2.04
C SER A 66 1.72 -4.66 1.42
N ILE A 67 2.61 -5.41 2.07
CA ILE A 67 3.93 -5.77 1.55
C ILE A 67 3.84 -6.93 0.57
N LEU A 68 3.02 -7.93 0.88
CA LEU A 68 2.85 -9.12 0.04
C LEU A 68 2.12 -8.81 -1.27
N MET A 69 1.16 -7.89 -1.22
CA MET A 69 0.43 -7.46 -2.41
C MET A 69 1.41 -6.87 -3.44
N GLY A 70 1.43 -7.42 -4.64
CA GLY A 70 2.38 -7.05 -5.71
C GLY A 70 3.68 -7.85 -5.72
N GLU A 71 3.97 -8.63 -4.67
CA GLU A 71 5.16 -9.49 -4.57
C GLU A 71 4.85 -10.99 -4.65
N VAL A 72 3.59 -11.36 -4.52
CA VAL A 72 3.06 -12.72 -4.74
C VAL A 72 2.20 -12.76 -5.99
N GLY A 73 1.82 -13.94 -6.44
CA GLY A 73 0.99 -14.13 -7.63
C GLY A 73 -0.46 -13.66 -7.45
N ALA A 74 -1.20 -13.62 -8.55
CA ALA A 74 -2.62 -13.27 -8.56
C ALA A 74 -3.40 -14.08 -9.61
N GLY A 75 -4.57 -14.59 -9.24
CA GLY A 75 -5.38 -15.43 -10.11
C GLY A 75 -4.64 -16.70 -10.52
N GLU A 76 -4.49 -16.91 -11.80
CA GLU A 76 -3.76 -18.06 -12.37
C GLU A 76 -2.25 -17.82 -12.52
N TYR A 77 -1.79 -16.56 -12.38
CA TYR A 77 -0.39 -16.20 -12.55
C TYR A 77 0.38 -16.36 -11.25
N GLY A 78 1.53 -17.07 -11.32
CA GLY A 78 2.53 -17.06 -10.27
C GLY A 78 3.23 -15.69 -10.17
N TYR A 79 3.98 -15.46 -9.09
CA TYR A 79 4.59 -14.15 -8.85
C TYR A 79 5.53 -13.70 -9.99
N LEU A 80 6.31 -14.61 -10.61
CA LEU A 80 7.19 -14.28 -11.74
C LEU A 80 6.41 -13.86 -12.98
N GLU A 81 5.35 -14.59 -13.31
CA GLU A 81 4.49 -14.29 -14.46
C GLU A 81 3.76 -12.95 -14.26
N LEU A 82 3.26 -12.69 -13.05
CA LEU A 82 2.63 -11.44 -12.72
C LEU A 82 3.59 -10.25 -12.86
N GLN A 83 4.84 -10.40 -12.42
CA GLN A 83 5.88 -9.37 -12.59
C GLN A 83 6.22 -9.12 -14.07
N GLN A 84 6.27 -10.17 -14.89
CA GLN A 84 6.45 -10.03 -16.34
C GLN A 84 5.29 -9.27 -16.99
N LEU A 85 4.05 -9.61 -16.63
CA LEU A 85 2.86 -8.88 -17.09
C LEU A 85 2.89 -7.41 -16.65
N GLN A 86 3.25 -7.13 -15.41
CA GLN A 86 3.39 -5.75 -14.93
C GLN A 86 4.39 -4.96 -15.77
N THR A 87 5.54 -5.55 -16.07
CA THR A 87 6.58 -4.88 -16.87
C THR A 87 6.14 -4.64 -18.32
N ALA A 88 5.33 -5.55 -18.88
CA ALA A 88 4.89 -5.46 -20.27
C ALA A 88 3.81 -4.39 -20.51
N VAL A 89 2.90 -4.17 -19.53
CA VAL A 89 1.71 -3.34 -19.74
C VAL A 89 1.67 -2.07 -18.90
N SER A 90 2.48 -1.98 -17.84
CA SER A 90 2.43 -0.85 -16.91
C SER A 90 3.81 -0.29 -16.59
N GLY A 91 3.84 0.97 -16.14
CA GLY A 91 5.03 1.56 -15.52
C GLY A 91 5.19 1.15 -14.06
N GLY A 92 4.52 0.08 -13.61
CA GLY A 92 4.53 -0.50 -12.28
C GLY A 92 3.18 -0.43 -11.58
N LEU A 93 2.97 -1.39 -10.68
CA LEU A 93 1.87 -1.37 -9.70
C LEU A 93 2.44 -0.93 -8.36
N GLY A 94 1.79 0.04 -7.74
CA GLY A 94 2.16 0.54 -6.42
C GLY A 94 1.05 0.28 -5.41
N MET A 95 1.45 -0.02 -4.18
CA MET A 95 0.55 -0.15 -3.07
C MET A 95 1.12 0.55 -1.85
N GLY A 96 0.29 1.34 -1.18
CA GLY A 96 0.72 2.06 0.01
C GLY A 96 -0.45 2.43 0.90
N ALA A 97 -0.19 2.51 2.20
CA ALA A 97 -1.17 2.98 3.17
C ALA A 97 -0.79 4.37 3.68
N SER A 98 -1.76 5.27 3.69
CA SER A 98 -1.65 6.59 4.32
C SER A 98 -2.57 6.65 5.53
N LEU A 99 -2.00 6.88 6.71
CA LEU A 99 -2.73 6.96 7.96
C LEU A 99 -2.51 8.33 8.60
N ARG A 100 -3.56 8.87 9.21
CA ARG A 100 -3.50 10.18 9.88
C ARG A 100 -4.41 10.18 11.11
N SER A 101 -4.04 10.95 12.12
CA SER A 101 -4.98 11.30 13.18
C SER A 101 -6.13 12.13 12.61
N LYS A 102 -7.34 11.91 13.09
CA LYS A 102 -8.47 12.74 12.70
C LYS A 102 -8.29 14.16 13.27
N VAL A 103 -8.68 15.17 12.48
CA VAL A 103 -8.56 16.59 12.88
C VAL A 103 -9.44 16.91 14.07
N ASP A 104 -10.64 16.36 14.07
CA ASP A 104 -11.67 16.54 15.11
C ASP A 104 -11.46 15.63 16.34
N ASN A 105 -10.70 14.57 16.22
CA ASN A 105 -10.43 13.64 17.31
C ASN A 105 -9.05 12.99 17.17
N LYS A 106 -8.04 13.57 17.83
CA LYS A 106 -6.65 13.10 17.80
C LYS A 106 -6.44 11.70 18.40
N GLY A 107 -7.41 11.19 19.16
CA GLY A 107 -7.43 9.82 19.68
C GLY A 107 -7.87 8.78 18.64
N LYS A 108 -8.36 9.22 17.47
CA LYS A 108 -8.80 8.34 16.39
C LYS A 108 -7.92 8.48 15.17
N ILE A 109 -7.67 7.33 14.52
CA ILE A 109 -6.90 7.22 13.28
C ILE A 109 -7.87 7.05 12.11
N SER A 110 -7.50 7.56 10.96
CA SER A 110 -8.17 7.32 9.69
C SER A 110 -7.11 6.99 8.64
N GLY A 111 -7.42 6.08 7.72
CA GLY A 111 -6.47 5.67 6.71
C GLY A 111 -7.10 5.27 5.40
N TRP A 112 -6.27 5.32 4.36
CA TRP A 112 -6.57 4.88 3.02
C TRP A 112 -5.47 3.95 2.53
N LEU A 113 -5.85 2.82 1.98
CA LEU A 113 -4.99 2.01 1.14
C LEU A 113 -5.10 2.56 -0.28
N THR A 114 -3.97 2.90 -0.87
CA THR A 114 -3.89 3.44 -2.22
C THR A 114 -3.25 2.40 -3.13
N LEU A 115 -3.96 1.99 -4.14
CA LEU A 115 -3.44 1.18 -5.24
C LEU A 115 -3.17 2.12 -6.40
N THR A 116 -1.98 2.05 -6.99
CA THR A 116 -1.57 2.95 -8.07
C THR A 116 -1.05 2.20 -9.26
N THR A 117 -1.34 2.69 -10.44
CA THR A 117 -0.66 2.27 -11.67
C THR A 117 -0.51 3.45 -12.61
N LYS A 118 0.40 3.33 -13.55
CA LYS A 118 0.60 4.28 -14.63
C LYS A 118 0.85 3.54 -15.93
N SER A 119 0.33 4.08 -17.02
CA SER A 119 0.48 3.51 -18.37
C SER A 119 0.60 4.60 -19.41
N LEU A 120 1.01 4.22 -20.61
CA LEU A 120 0.81 5.05 -21.78
C LEU A 120 -0.69 5.10 -22.13
N THR A 121 -1.13 6.17 -22.79
CA THR A 121 -2.54 6.39 -23.12
C THR A 121 -3.16 5.34 -24.06
N ASP A 122 -2.34 4.61 -24.80
CA ASP A 122 -2.72 3.51 -25.67
C ASP A 122 -2.79 2.14 -24.95
N LYS A 123 -2.41 2.07 -23.67
CA LYS A 123 -2.36 0.83 -22.86
C LYS A 123 -3.24 0.97 -21.61
N LEU A 124 -4.55 0.90 -21.78
CA LEU A 124 -5.50 1.07 -20.67
C LEU A 124 -5.75 -0.20 -19.84
N ASP A 125 -5.19 -1.36 -20.23
CA ASP A 125 -5.41 -2.63 -19.54
C ASP A 125 -4.75 -2.71 -18.14
N THR A 126 -3.97 -1.69 -17.78
CA THR A 126 -3.29 -1.63 -16.47
C THR A 126 -4.24 -1.60 -15.28
N ILE A 127 -5.46 -1.05 -15.44
CA ILE A 127 -6.47 -1.08 -14.37
C ILE A 127 -7.00 -2.50 -14.12
N GLN A 128 -7.10 -3.33 -15.16
CA GLN A 128 -7.49 -4.72 -15.04
C GLN A 128 -6.40 -5.54 -14.33
N LEU A 129 -5.13 -5.25 -14.62
CA LEU A 129 -4.00 -5.87 -13.93
C LEU A 129 -3.96 -5.45 -12.45
N LEU A 130 -4.21 -4.16 -12.14
CA LEU A 130 -4.31 -3.67 -10.77
C LEU A 130 -5.46 -4.36 -10.01
N LYS A 131 -6.61 -4.49 -10.67
CA LYS A 131 -7.77 -5.21 -10.14
C LYS A 131 -7.44 -6.68 -9.87
N LEU A 132 -6.83 -7.38 -10.82
CA LEU A 132 -6.40 -8.77 -10.67
C LEU A 132 -5.46 -8.93 -9.49
N ALA A 133 -4.39 -8.11 -9.42
CA ALA A 133 -3.40 -8.15 -8.36
C ALA A 133 -4.00 -7.89 -6.97
N PHE A 134 -5.05 -7.07 -6.88
CA PHE A 134 -5.73 -6.80 -5.62
C PHE A 134 -6.80 -7.84 -5.28
N GLU A 135 -7.71 -8.16 -6.22
CA GLU A 135 -8.88 -9.00 -5.91
C GLU A 135 -8.56 -10.50 -5.84
N LYS A 136 -7.54 -10.96 -6.58
CA LYS A 136 -7.20 -12.38 -6.74
C LYS A 136 -5.84 -12.73 -6.17
N LEU A 137 -5.45 -12.06 -5.08
CA LEU A 137 -4.18 -12.29 -4.40
C LEU A 137 -4.02 -13.78 -4.03
N ARG A 138 -2.86 -14.34 -4.33
CA ARG A 138 -2.55 -15.75 -4.02
C ARG A 138 -1.90 -15.87 -2.65
N PHE A 139 -2.43 -16.78 -1.84
CA PHE A 139 -1.92 -17.11 -0.52
C PHE A 139 -1.35 -18.52 -0.45
N ASP A 140 -1.28 -19.21 -1.57
CA ASP A 140 -0.78 -20.60 -1.69
C ASP A 140 0.71 -20.68 -2.05
N GLU A 141 1.35 -19.55 -2.34
CA GLU A 141 2.79 -19.45 -2.62
C GLU A 141 3.61 -19.41 -1.31
N LYS A 142 3.56 -20.51 -0.54
CA LYS A 142 4.15 -20.61 0.81
C LYS A 142 5.61 -20.17 0.86
N ASP A 143 6.44 -20.77 0.01
CA ASP A 143 7.90 -20.51 0.00
C ASP A 143 8.18 -19.03 -0.30
N ARG A 144 7.45 -18.44 -1.24
CA ARG A 144 7.57 -17.04 -1.59
C ARG A 144 7.16 -16.12 -0.43
N ILE A 145 6.06 -16.42 0.24
CA ILE A 145 5.59 -15.64 1.40
C ILE A 145 6.63 -15.69 2.53
N ILE A 146 7.16 -16.87 2.86
CA ILE A 146 8.19 -17.03 3.89
C ILE A 146 9.46 -16.25 3.51
N GLU A 147 9.90 -16.36 2.27
CA GLU A 147 11.05 -15.60 1.75
C GLU A 147 10.87 -14.09 1.94
N LEU A 148 9.73 -13.54 1.57
CA LEU A 148 9.42 -12.11 1.71
C LEU A 148 9.42 -11.64 3.17
N LEU A 149 8.90 -12.46 4.09
CA LEU A 149 8.92 -12.17 5.52
C LEU A 149 10.36 -12.17 6.08
N GLN A 150 11.18 -13.15 5.70
CA GLN A 150 12.60 -13.24 6.09
C GLN A 150 13.40 -12.07 5.52
N GLN A 151 13.20 -11.73 4.25
CA GLN A 151 13.83 -10.56 3.63
C GLN A 151 13.42 -9.26 4.34
N ARG A 152 12.14 -9.12 4.70
CA ARG A 152 11.65 -7.95 5.45
C ARG A 152 12.31 -7.85 6.82
N LYS A 153 12.35 -8.94 7.58
CA LYS A 153 13.03 -9.02 8.89
C LYS A 153 14.48 -8.59 8.77
N THR A 154 15.23 -9.20 7.85
CA THR A 154 16.66 -8.93 7.65
C THR A 154 16.92 -7.49 7.24
N ARG A 155 16.16 -6.98 6.26
CA ARG A 155 16.27 -5.60 5.80
C ARG A 155 15.94 -4.59 6.90
N TRP A 156 14.99 -4.91 7.75
CA TRP A 156 14.63 -4.06 8.88
C TRP A 156 15.72 -4.05 9.95
N ALA A 157 16.20 -5.22 10.35
CA ALA A 157 17.31 -5.35 11.31
C ALA A 157 18.56 -4.60 10.85
N SER A 158 18.93 -4.70 9.56
CA SER A 158 20.11 -4.01 9.02
C SER A 158 19.98 -2.47 9.03
N ARG A 159 18.76 -1.93 9.02
CA ARG A 159 18.53 -0.47 9.06
C ARG A 159 18.58 0.13 10.47
N LEU A 160 18.58 -0.69 11.52
CA LEU A 160 18.53 -0.20 12.90
C LEU A 160 19.70 0.74 13.23
N SER A 161 20.93 0.35 12.86
CA SER A 161 22.14 1.14 13.15
C SER A 161 22.15 2.49 12.42
N GLY A 162 21.64 2.52 11.17
CA GLY A 162 21.61 3.75 10.38
C GLY A 162 20.45 4.70 10.71
N SER A 163 19.42 4.24 11.45
CA SER A 163 18.19 4.99 11.73
C SER A 163 17.92 5.16 13.23
N GLY A 164 18.93 5.01 14.08
CA GLY A 164 18.77 5.01 15.54
C GLY A 164 18.06 6.24 16.08
N HIS A 165 18.36 7.46 15.56
CA HIS A 165 17.68 8.69 15.96
C HIS A 165 16.17 8.67 15.66
N SER A 166 15.76 8.13 14.50
CA SER A 166 14.35 8.01 14.12
C SER A 166 13.59 7.05 15.03
N TYR A 167 14.20 5.93 15.41
CA TYR A 167 13.62 5.00 16.38
C TYR A 167 13.54 5.60 17.78
N ALA A 168 14.55 6.36 18.21
CA ALA A 168 14.52 7.08 19.49
C ALA A 168 13.38 8.09 19.55
N MET A 169 13.18 8.88 18.49
CA MET A 169 12.05 9.81 18.38
C MET A 169 10.71 9.08 18.40
N GLN A 170 10.61 7.96 17.70
CA GLN A 170 9.38 7.15 17.66
C GLN A 170 9.02 6.57 19.04
N ILE A 171 10.03 6.09 19.79
CA ILE A 171 9.85 5.62 21.19
C ILE A 171 9.40 6.78 22.08
N ALA A 172 10.05 7.94 21.98
CA ALA A 172 9.74 9.10 22.80
C ALA A 172 8.31 9.63 22.55
N SER A 173 7.85 9.57 21.30
CA SER A 173 6.54 10.09 20.90
C SER A 173 5.39 9.07 21.00
N ARG A 174 5.67 7.79 21.27
CA ARG A 174 4.66 6.71 21.16
C ARG A 174 3.39 6.97 21.97
N ASN A 175 3.48 7.60 23.13
CA ASN A 175 2.35 7.89 24.00
C ASN A 175 1.69 9.25 23.74
N MET A 176 2.14 10.01 22.72
CA MET A 176 1.62 11.34 22.44
C MET A 176 0.34 11.35 21.60
N SER A 177 0.09 10.28 20.85
CA SER A 177 -1.14 10.11 20.06
C SER A 177 -1.40 8.64 19.73
N ALA A 178 -2.64 8.30 19.42
CA ALA A 178 -3.01 6.96 18.94
C ALA A 178 -2.24 6.55 17.66
N LEU A 179 -1.97 7.51 16.79
CA LEU A 179 -1.17 7.25 15.58
C LEU A 179 0.28 6.92 15.93
N ALA A 180 0.91 7.67 16.84
CA ALA A 180 2.29 7.42 17.24
C ALA A 180 2.46 6.06 17.95
N GLU A 181 1.50 5.69 18.80
CA GLU A 181 1.49 4.36 19.43
C GLU A 181 1.32 3.24 18.40
N ARG A 182 0.39 3.40 17.47
CA ARG A 182 0.22 2.46 16.38
C ARG A 182 1.49 2.33 15.53
N ASP A 183 2.12 3.44 15.16
CA ASP A 183 3.32 3.42 14.34
C ASP A 183 4.48 2.74 15.03
N TYR A 184 4.63 2.92 16.35
CA TYR A 184 5.60 2.15 17.12
C TYR A 184 5.32 0.64 17.05
N ASN A 185 4.05 0.22 17.21
CA ASN A 185 3.67 -1.19 17.26
C ASN A 185 3.62 -1.89 15.89
N ILE A 186 3.41 -1.15 14.79
CA ILE A 186 3.14 -1.75 13.45
C ILE A 186 4.25 -1.45 12.44
N THR A 187 4.98 -0.35 12.58
CA THR A 187 6.07 0.06 11.67
C THR A 187 7.38 0.35 12.39
N GLY A 188 7.39 0.38 13.72
CA GLY A 188 8.54 0.67 14.56
C GLY A 188 9.18 -0.56 15.20
N LEU A 189 9.93 -0.34 16.27
CA LEU A 189 10.66 -1.42 16.99
C LEU A 189 9.72 -2.49 17.53
N GLY A 190 8.52 -2.14 17.98
CA GLY A 190 7.52 -3.12 18.42
C GLY A 190 7.16 -4.11 17.31
N ALA A 191 7.00 -3.60 16.09
CA ALA A 191 6.70 -4.42 14.93
C ALA A 191 7.87 -5.31 14.51
N LEU A 192 9.12 -4.86 14.66
CA LEU A 192 10.29 -5.69 14.34
C LEU A 192 10.38 -6.90 15.28
N ASN A 193 10.16 -6.70 16.59
CA ASN A 193 10.14 -7.80 17.53
C ASN A 193 9.02 -8.79 17.19
N TRP A 194 7.80 -8.29 16.99
CA TRP A 194 6.67 -9.11 16.58
C TRP A 194 6.94 -9.91 15.29
N LEU A 195 7.51 -9.27 14.25
CA LEU A 195 7.85 -9.94 12.99
C LEU A 195 8.94 -11.01 13.19
N THR A 196 9.92 -10.74 14.06
CA THR A 196 10.99 -11.71 14.37
C THR A 196 10.42 -12.94 15.05
N ASP A 197 9.52 -12.76 16.00
CA ASP A 197 8.85 -13.85 16.72
C ASP A 197 7.94 -14.64 15.77
N LEU A 198 7.15 -13.95 14.93
CA LEU A 198 6.29 -14.57 13.92
C LEU A 198 7.10 -15.45 12.95
N VAL A 199 8.20 -14.92 12.38
CA VAL A 199 9.06 -15.69 11.46
C VAL A 199 9.63 -16.92 12.16
N SER A 200 10.08 -16.78 13.41
CA SER A 200 10.59 -17.91 14.18
C SER A 200 9.53 -18.97 14.48
N GLN A 201 8.27 -18.58 14.67
CA GLN A 201 7.15 -19.50 14.90
C GLN A 201 6.78 -20.27 13.63
N ILE A 202 6.63 -19.58 12.51
CA ILE A 202 6.25 -20.22 11.24
C ILE A 202 7.32 -21.16 10.68
N GLU A 203 8.61 -20.94 11.04
CA GLU A 203 9.70 -21.87 10.70
C GLU A 203 9.63 -23.19 11.48
N LYS A 204 8.98 -23.20 12.63
CA LYS A 204 8.91 -24.35 13.54
C LYS A 204 7.58 -25.07 13.54
N ASP A 205 6.49 -24.36 13.21
CA ASP A 205 5.13 -24.87 13.35
C ASP A 205 4.29 -24.50 12.10
N GLU A 206 3.82 -25.52 11.41
CA GLU A 206 2.93 -25.38 10.25
C GLU A 206 1.59 -24.71 10.63
N ASN A 207 1.09 -24.91 11.85
CA ASN A 207 -0.14 -24.28 12.29
C ASN A 207 0.03 -22.76 12.40
N ALA A 208 1.20 -22.28 12.87
CA ALA A 208 1.49 -20.86 12.93
C ALA A 208 1.49 -20.21 11.54
N TYR A 209 1.97 -20.91 10.51
CA TYR A 209 1.87 -20.46 9.12
C TYR A 209 0.40 -20.40 8.65
N ASN A 210 -0.39 -21.45 8.92
CA ASN A 210 -1.79 -21.49 8.55
C ASN A 210 -2.60 -20.38 9.24
N ASP A 211 -2.31 -20.09 10.50
CA ASP A 211 -2.93 -18.99 11.24
C ASP A 211 -2.58 -17.63 10.61
N LEU A 212 -1.32 -17.40 10.24
CA LEU A 212 -0.91 -16.21 9.50
C LEU A 212 -1.74 -16.05 8.21
N ILE A 213 -1.83 -17.09 7.40
CA ILE A 213 -2.58 -17.05 6.15
C ILE A 213 -4.07 -16.76 6.37
N ASN A 214 -4.67 -17.33 7.41
CA ASN A 214 -6.06 -17.07 7.77
C ASN A 214 -6.27 -15.60 8.16
N GLN A 215 -5.37 -15.01 8.94
CA GLN A 215 -5.41 -13.59 9.30
C GLN A 215 -5.26 -12.68 8.07
N LEU A 216 -4.33 -12.99 7.17
CA LEU A 216 -4.14 -12.23 5.94
C LEU A 216 -5.37 -12.29 5.02
N LYS A 217 -5.97 -13.48 4.86
CA LYS A 217 -7.21 -13.68 4.09
C LYS A 217 -8.37 -12.89 4.69
N ALA A 218 -8.54 -12.91 6.01
CA ALA A 218 -9.62 -12.18 6.69
C ALA A 218 -9.50 -10.66 6.43
N ILE A 219 -8.30 -10.08 6.61
CA ILE A 219 -8.05 -8.67 6.33
C ILE A 219 -8.28 -8.35 4.85
N HIS A 220 -7.79 -9.20 3.94
CA HIS A 220 -7.99 -9.02 2.51
C HIS A 220 -9.48 -8.98 2.14
N GLN A 221 -10.28 -9.91 2.66
CA GLN A 221 -11.75 -9.92 2.46
C GLN A 221 -12.41 -8.64 2.98
N THR A 222 -12.01 -8.16 4.16
CA THR A 222 -12.51 -6.90 4.72
C THR A 222 -12.20 -5.71 3.81
N LEU A 223 -10.99 -5.65 3.24
CA LEU A 223 -10.59 -4.60 2.29
C LEU A 223 -11.33 -4.70 0.95
N LEU A 224 -11.62 -5.91 0.48
CA LEU A 224 -12.41 -6.12 -0.74
C LEU A 224 -13.83 -5.55 -0.62
N LEU A 225 -14.41 -5.57 0.56
CA LEU A 225 -15.75 -5.04 0.83
C LEU A 225 -15.76 -3.55 1.21
N ALA A 226 -14.60 -2.98 1.52
CA ALA A 226 -14.49 -1.60 1.97
C ALA A 226 -14.83 -0.59 0.86
N PRO A 227 -15.34 0.60 1.22
CA PRO A 227 -15.65 1.67 0.25
C PRO A 227 -14.41 2.07 -0.55
N LYS A 228 -14.62 2.30 -1.84
CA LYS A 228 -13.58 2.64 -2.82
C LYS A 228 -13.85 3.98 -3.48
N GLN A 229 -12.78 4.64 -3.93
CA GLN A 229 -12.82 5.82 -4.80
C GLN A 229 -11.79 5.63 -5.90
N PHE A 230 -12.07 6.14 -7.09
CA PHE A 230 -11.15 6.15 -8.22
C PHE A 230 -10.61 7.55 -8.47
N LEU A 231 -9.33 7.61 -8.82
CA LEU A 231 -8.64 8.82 -9.23
C LEU A 231 -7.88 8.57 -10.52
#